data_f1da043bb317aaca3039c5bd84460bab
#
_entry.id   f1da043bb317aaca3039c5bd84460bab
#
_cell.length_a   1.000
_cell.length_b   1.000
_cell.length_c   1.000
_cell.angle_alpha   90.00
_cell.angle_beta   90.00
_cell.angle_gamma   90.00
#
_symmetry.space_group_name_H-M   'P 1'
#
loop_
_entity.id
_entity.type
_entity.pdbx_description
1 polymer ?
#
loop_
_entity_poly.entity_id
_entity_poly.type
_entity_poly.pdbx_seq_one_letter_code
_entity_poly.pdbx_strand_id
1 'polypeptide(L)'
;GRHYSQIIDMESFARKYLIEEISKNFDGQRGSQFFYKDRGEDALVYAGPCWDYDLTYGDILQEGFKGALHPRDFYMSRFKSNECWWNNLMKQPDFAARVQQEYMRTFLPLLKVLLGQAEPAYGLQSIDAYKAQIADSAAMNFKRWSPSSNKGYYKEAGYTFDQGVKYLKNWLDK
;
A
#
# COMPACT_ATOMS: atom_id res chain seq x y z
N GLY A 1 19.97 15.73 21.45
CA GLY A 1 19.40 14.40 21.23
C GLY A 1 19.86 13.82 19.90
N ARG A 2 19.71 12.52 19.69
CA ARG A 2 20.01 11.89 18.39
C ARG A 2 19.00 12.37 17.34
N HIS A 3 19.46 12.60 16.11
CA HIS A 3 18.57 12.82 14.97
C HIS A 3 17.83 11.51 14.65
N TYR A 4 16.56 11.58 14.23
CA TYR A 4 15.74 10.39 13.99
C TYR A 4 16.33 9.41 12.95
N SER A 5 17.09 9.92 11.96
CA SER A 5 17.79 9.09 10.96
C SER A 5 18.91 8.21 11.58
N GLN A 6 19.29 8.46 12.82
CA GLN A 6 20.20 7.60 13.59
C GLN A 6 19.45 6.53 14.39
N ILE A 7 18.13 6.54 14.35
CA ILE A 7 17.25 5.66 15.12
C ILE A 7 16.45 4.75 14.19
N ILE A 8 15.97 5.28 13.05
CA ILE A 8 15.17 4.52 12.08
C ILE A 8 15.96 4.22 10.81
N ASP A 9 15.66 3.10 10.17
CA ASP A 9 16.11 2.83 8.81
C ASP A 9 15.26 3.63 7.81
N MET A 10 15.85 4.70 7.28
CA MET A 10 15.19 5.67 6.41
C MET A 10 14.61 5.04 5.14
N GLU A 11 15.26 3.98 4.64
CA GLU A 11 14.81 3.30 3.42
C GLU A 11 13.54 2.49 3.67
N SER A 12 13.54 1.65 4.70
CA SER A 12 12.36 0.83 5.04
C SER A 12 11.16 1.70 5.40
N PHE A 13 11.38 2.81 6.12
CA PHE A 13 10.32 3.76 6.44
C PHE A 13 9.78 4.47 5.19
N ALA A 14 10.63 4.91 4.28
CA ALA A 14 10.20 5.54 3.03
C ALA A 14 9.42 4.54 2.14
N ARG A 15 9.90 3.30 2.02
CA ARG A 15 9.21 2.23 1.28
C ARG A 15 7.87 1.87 1.92
N LYS A 16 7.82 1.73 3.24
CA LYS A 16 6.57 1.47 3.97
C LYS A 16 5.57 2.61 3.76
N TYR A 17 6.01 3.86 3.90
CA TYR A 17 5.16 5.02 3.61
C TYR A 17 4.56 4.95 2.18
N LEU A 18 5.39 4.65 1.18
CA LEU A 18 4.93 4.55 -0.21
C LEU A 18 3.90 3.44 -0.43
N ILE A 19 4.09 2.28 0.19
CA ILE A 19 3.11 1.19 0.12
C ILE A 19 1.79 1.63 0.75
N GLU A 20 1.81 2.23 1.93
CA GLU A 20 0.61 2.74 2.60
C GLU A 20 -0.08 3.84 1.79
N GLU A 21 0.71 4.75 1.20
CA GLU A 21 0.16 5.86 0.42
C GLU A 21 -0.44 5.41 -0.91
N ILE A 22 0.22 4.51 -1.66
CA ILE A 22 -0.27 3.99 -2.94
C ILE A 22 -1.53 3.15 -2.73
N SER A 23 -1.55 2.32 -1.70
CA SER A 23 -2.70 1.48 -1.37
C SER A 23 -3.82 2.24 -0.66
N LYS A 24 -3.53 3.45 -0.13
CA LYS A 24 -4.45 4.19 0.74
C LYS A 24 -4.94 3.36 1.92
N ASN A 25 -4.00 2.66 2.56
CA ASN A 25 -4.30 1.83 3.71
C ASN A 25 -4.71 2.71 4.90
N PHE A 26 -6.01 2.90 5.11
CA PHE A 26 -6.50 3.79 6.15
C PHE A 26 -6.09 3.33 7.56
N ASP A 27 -5.96 2.03 7.76
CA ASP A 27 -5.56 1.43 9.03
C ASP A 27 -4.06 1.45 9.26
N GLY A 28 -3.27 1.56 8.19
CA GLY A 28 -1.82 1.72 8.22
C GLY A 28 -1.30 3.01 8.86
N GLN A 29 -2.20 3.81 9.44
CA GLN A 29 -1.85 5.04 10.18
C GLN A 29 -1.66 4.79 11.67
N ARG A 30 -2.32 3.78 12.25
CA ARG A 30 -2.28 3.49 13.68
C ARG A 30 -2.54 2.04 14.07
N GLY A 31 -3.44 1.33 13.38
CA GLY A 31 -3.89 -0.02 13.75
C GLY A 31 -2.94 -1.10 13.25
N SER A 32 -2.71 -1.13 11.95
CA SER A 32 -1.97 -2.19 11.26
C SER A 32 -0.53 -1.80 10.93
N GLN A 33 0.13 -1.07 11.84
CA GLN A 33 1.53 -0.68 11.71
C GLN A 33 2.43 -1.58 12.56
N PHE A 34 3.47 -2.12 11.93
CA PHE A 34 4.48 -2.92 12.59
C PHE A 34 5.87 -2.33 12.36
N PHE A 35 6.67 -2.41 13.40
CA PHE A 35 8.08 -2.01 13.39
C PHE A 35 8.88 -3.08 14.13
N TYR A 36 10.10 -3.29 13.71
CA TYR A 36 10.99 -4.19 14.41
C TYR A 36 12.38 -3.58 14.57
N LYS A 37 13.10 -4.05 15.58
CA LYS A 37 14.47 -3.67 15.87
C LYS A 37 15.22 -4.91 16.32
N ASP A 38 16.38 -5.15 15.74
CA ASP A 38 17.29 -6.20 16.20
C ASP A 38 17.94 -5.83 17.53
N ARG A 39 18.63 -6.80 18.11
CA ARG A 39 19.41 -6.59 19.35
C ARG A 39 20.58 -5.65 19.09
N GLY A 40 20.91 -4.85 20.06
CA GLY A 40 22.03 -3.92 20.02
C GLY A 40 21.60 -2.47 20.22
N GLU A 41 22.46 -1.69 20.84
CA GLU A 41 22.17 -0.28 21.16
C GLU A 41 22.07 0.56 19.88
N ASP A 42 22.91 0.27 18.88
CA ASP A 42 22.98 1.00 17.61
C ASP A 42 22.12 0.39 16.50
N ALA A 43 21.37 -0.69 16.79
CA ALA A 43 20.46 -1.26 15.81
C ALA A 43 19.33 -0.27 15.47
N LEU A 44 19.04 -0.13 14.18
CA LEU A 44 17.97 0.74 13.71
C LEU A 44 16.60 0.07 13.87
N VAL A 45 15.57 0.90 13.96
CA VAL A 45 14.17 0.46 13.85
C VAL A 45 13.80 0.40 12.37
N TYR A 46 13.23 -0.71 11.93
CA TYR A 46 12.73 -0.93 10.58
C TYR A 46 11.21 -0.89 10.55
N ALA A 47 10.65 -0.34 9.48
CA ALA A 47 9.22 -0.36 9.23
C ALA A 47 8.81 -1.62 8.47
N GLY A 48 7.88 -2.38 9.03
CA GLY A 48 7.38 -3.64 8.47
C GLY A 48 7.10 -4.68 9.56
N PRO A 49 6.56 -5.82 9.18
CA PRO A 49 6.10 -6.21 7.84
C PRO A 49 4.85 -5.45 7.38
N CYS A 50 4.48 -5.65 6.10
CA CYS A 50 3.17 -5.25 5.61
C CYS A 50 2.10 -6.18 6.19
N TRP A 51 1.01 -5.60 6.69
CA TRP A 51 -0.05 -6.34 7.35
C TRP A 51 -1.41 -5.68 7.12
N ASP A 52 -2.44 -6.48 6.90
CA ASP A 52 -3.85 -6.07 6.91
C ASP A 52 -4.21 -5.05 5.83
N TYR A 53 -4.11 -5.44 4.57
CA TYR A 53 -4.38 -4.58 3.41
C TYR A 53 -5.74 -4.88 2.76
N ASP A 54 -6.67 -5.47 3.48
CA ASP A 54 -8.00 -5.83 2.97
C ASP A 54 -8.88 -4.62 2.70
N LEU A 55 -8.73 -3.53 3.46
CA LEU A 55 -9.47 -2.27 3.28
C LEU A 55 -8.63 -1.21 2.55
N THR A 56 -8.00 -1.59 1.45
CA THR A 56 -7.11 -0.72 0.67
C THR A 56 -7.66 -0.43 -0.74
N TYR A 57 -6.93 0.34 -1.51
CA TYR A 57 -7.25 0.68 -2.90
C TYR A 57 -8.67 1.26 -3.07
N GLY A 58 -9.14 2.00 -2.07
CA GLY A 58 -10.47 2.61 -2.09
C GLY A 58 -11.62 1.67 -1.79
N ASP A 59 -11.35 0.41 -1.43
CA ASP A 59 -12.38 -0.58 -1.08
C ASP A 59 -12.85 -0.45 0.37
N ILE A 60 -13.37 0.72 0.71
CA ILE A 60 -13.90 1.03 2.03
C ILE A 60 -15.18 1.86 1.92
N LEU A 61 -16.20 1.51 2.71
CA LEU A 61 -17.49 2.21 2.75
C LEU A 61 -17.60 3.27 3.84
N GLN A 62 -16.67 3.36 4.77
CA GLN A 62 -16.79 4.29 5.90
C GLN A 62 -16.63 5.75 5.47
N GLU A 63 -17.65 6.56 5.75
CA GLU A 63 -17.68 7.99 5.38
C GLU A 63 -16.54 8.84 5.95
N GLY A 64 -15.98 8.45 7.09
CA GLY A 64 -14.88 9.16 7.76
C GLY A 64 -13.55 9.12 7.00
N PHE A 65 -13.42 8.24 6.00
CA PHE A 65 -12.15 7.96 5.29
C PHE A 65 -12.16 8.40 3.82
N LYS A 66 -12.84 9.48 3.50
CA LYS A 66 -12.99 9.99 2.12
C LYS A 66 -11.68 10.13 1.36
N GLY A 67 -10.58 10.47 2.05
CA GLY A 67 -9.26 10.55 1.43
C GLY A 67 -8.69 9.22 0.95
N ALA A 68 -9.11 8.10 1.55
CA ALA A 68 -8.69 6.76 1.14
C ALA A 68 -9.48 6.21 -0.06
N LEU A 69 -10.51 6.92 -0.53
CA LEU A 69 -11.37 6.47 -1.64
C LEU A 69 -10.81 6.79 -3.03
N HIS A 70 -9.69 7.50 -3.09
CA HIS A 70 -9.11 7.95 -4.37
C HIS A 70 -7.60 7.70 -4.40
N PRO A 71 -7.05 7.24 -5.53
CA PRO A 71 -5.61 7.01 -5.69
C PRO A 71 -4.80 8.31 -5.70
N ARG A 72 -5.42 9.42 -6.09
CA ARG A 72 -4.79 10.73 -6.15
C ARG A 72 -4.73 11.39 -4.77
N ASP A 73 -3.84 12.36 -4.66
CA ASP A 73 -3.57 13.11 -3.42
C ASP A 73 -2.87 12.28 -2.34
N PHE A 74 -2.31 13.00 -1.38
CA PHE A 74 -1.68 12.39 -0.21
C PHE A 74 -2.72 12.18 0.90
N TYR A 75 -2.79 10.99 1.44
CA TYR A 75 -3.68 10.62 2.53
C TYR A 75 -2.92 10.41 3.84
N MET A 76 -1.85 9.61 3.80
CA MET A 76 -1.10 9.24 5.01
C MET A 76 -0.44 10.42 5.69
N SER A 77 0.14 11.33 4.93
CA SER A 77 0.80 12.53 5.49
C SER A 77 -0.17 13.63 5.93
N ARG A 78 -1.44 13.55 5.57
CA ARG A 78 -2.48 14.52 5.97
C ARG A 78 -3.21 14.15 7.26
N PHE A 79 -3.02 12.92 7.71
CA PHE A 79 -3.68 12.47 8.92
C PHE A 79 -3.11 13.18 10.15
N LYS A 80 -3.98 13.88 10.89
CA LYS A 80 -3.56 14.77 11.99
C LYS A 80 -3.47 14.10 13.36
N SER A 81 -3.51 12.78 13.42
CA SER A 81 -3.33 12.07 14.68
C SER A 81 -1.88 12.16 15.16
N ASN A 82 -1.69 12.39 16.45
CA ASN A 82 -0.37 12.29 17.07
C ASN A 82 0.19 10.85 17.07
N GLU A 83 -0.65 9.87 16.77
CA GLU A 83 -0.30 8.46 16.64
C GLU A 83 0.27 8.13 15.26
N CYS A 84 0.13 9.03 14.28
CA CYS A 84 0.60 8.81 12.93
C CYS A 84 2.02 9.36 12.73
N TRP A 85 2.98 8.47 12.52
CA TRP A 85 4.38 8.83 12.27
C TRP A 85 4.56 9.54 10.92
N TRP A 86 3.78 9.15 9.92
CA TRP A 86 3.95 9.62 8.53
C TRP A 86 3.79 11.12 8.39
N ASN A 87 2.81 11.71 9.09
CA ASN A 87 2.60 13.15 9.08
C ASN A 87 3.84 13.91 9.57
N ASN A 88 4.48 13.42 10.64
CA ASN A 88 5.63 14.09 11.22
C ASN A 88 6.91 13.85 10.42
N LEU A 89 7.10 12.65 9.89
CA LEU A 89 8.24 12.31 9.03
C LEU A 89 8.19 13.08 7.71
N MET A 90 7.03 13.17 7.05
CA MET A 90 6.89 13.91 5.80
C MET A 90 7.09 15.43 5.91
N LYS A 91 7.09 15.99 7.13
CA LYS A 91 7.49 17.38 7.37
C LYS A 91 9.02 17.57 7.38
N GLN A 92 9.79 16.49 7.48
CA GLN A 92 11.24 16.54 7.47
C GLN A 92 11.73 16.51 6.02
N PRO A 93 12.51 17.51 5.56
CA PRO A 93 12.92 17.60 4.16
C PRO A 93 13.75 16.40 3.68
N ASP A 94 14.61 15.85 4.52
CA ASP A 94 15.45 14.70 4.22
C ASP A 94 14.63 13.41 4.08
N PHE A 95 13.58 13.22 4.89
CA PHE A 95 12.67 12.10 4.74
C PHE A 95 11.82 12.23 3.47
N ALA A 96 11.27 13.40 3.21
CA ALA A 96 10.50 13.67 1.99
C ALA A 96 11.34 13.44 0.73
N ALA A 97 12.60 13.88 0.73
CA ALA A 97 13.55 13.62 -0.34
C ALA A 97 13.82 12.12 -0.52
N ARG A 98 13.97 11.36 0.58
CA ARG A 98 14.13 9.91 0.52
C ARG A 98 12.89 9.22 -0.05
N VAL A 99 11.70 9.62 0.34
CA VAL A 99 10.43 9.10 -0.22
C VAL A 99 10.38 9.35 -1.73
N GLN A 100 10.70 10.56 -2.19
CA GLN A 100 10.74 10.87 -3.61
C GLN A 100 11.76 10.00 -4.35
N GLN A 101 12.94 9.81 -3.79
CA GLN A 101 13.98 8.96 -4.37
C GLN A 101 13.53 7.50 -4.51
N GLU A 102 12.93 6.92 -3.45
CA GLU A 102 12.41 5.55 -3.49
C GLU A 102 11.25 5.41 -4.47
N TYR A 103 10.37 6.39 -4.57
CA TYR A 103 9.31 6.39 -5.57
C TYR A 103 9.88 6.32 -6.99
N MET A 104 10.78 7.24 -7.34
CA MET A 104 11.33 7.33 -8.70
C MET A 104 12.21 6.14 -9.09
N ARG A 105 13.02 5.62 -8.15
CA ARG A 105 14.00 4.57 -8.43
C ARG A 105 13.46 3.17 -8.28
N THR A 106 12.50 2.97 -7.40
CA THR A 106 11.99 1.65 -7.03
C THR A 106 10.52 1.48 -7.42
N PHE A 107 9.64 2.32 -6.90
CA PHE A 107 8.20 2.10 -7.03
C PHE A 107 7.68 2.36 -8.44
N LEU A 108 8.06 3.46 -9.07
CA LEU A 108 7.59 3.79 -10.41
C LEU A 108 7.99 2.74 -11.46
N PRO A 109 9.24 2.21 -11.49
CA PRO A 109 9.58 1.08 -12.36
C PRO A 109 8.75 -0.18 -12.06
N LEU A 110 8.55 -0.53 -10.79
CA LEU A 110 7.76 -1.71 -10.39
C LEU A 110 6.28 -1.56 -10.75
N LEU A 111 5.69 -0.38 -10.59
CA LEU A 111 4.32 -0.09 -11.01
C LEU A 111 4.14 -0.28 -12.53
N LYS A 112 5.13 0.13 -13.33
CA LYS A 112 5.11 -0.12 -14.78
C LYS A 112 5.14 -1.60 -15.12
N VAL A 113 5.91 -2.42 -14.40
CA VAL A 113 5.90 -3.88 -14.55
C VAL A 113 4.51 -4.43 -14.20
N LEU A 114 3.94 -4.05 -13.07
CA LEU A 114 2.62 -4.51 -12.63
C LEU A 114 1.52 -4.14 -13.63
N LEU A 115 1.60 -2.97 -14.26
CA LEU A 115 0.65 -2.52 -15.27
C LEU A 115 0.89 -3.13 -16.66
N GLY A 116 1.97 -3.91 -16.86
CA GLY A 116 2.35 -4.47 -18.14
C GLY A 116 2.93 -3.44 -19.13
N GLN A 117 3.44 -2.33 -18.60
CA GLN A 117 4.08 -1.23 -19.35
C GLN A 117 5.62 -1.38 -19.40
N ALA A 118 6.16 -2.38 -18.73
CA ALA A 118 7.58 -2.74 -18.73
C ALA A 118 7.73 -4.26 -18.60
N GLU A 119 8.90 -4.77 -19.02
CA GLU A 119 9.25 -6.19 -18.90
C GLU A 119 9.30 -6.65 -17.43
N PRO A 120 9.03 -7.94 -17.15
CA PRO A 120 9.15 -8.52 -15.83
C PRO A 120 10.51 -8.23 -15.20
N ALA A 121 10.52 -7.79 -13.96
CA ALA A 121 11.74 -7.44 -13.25
C ALA A 121 11.59 -7.70 -11.74
N TYR A 122 12.70 -7.96 -11.06
CA TYR A 122 12.75 -8.16 -9.61
C TYR A 122 11.79 -9.25 -9.08
N GLY A 123 11.54 -10.29 -9.89
CA GLY A 123 10.59 -11.34 -9.55
C GLY A 123 9.11 -10.95 -9.70
N LEU A 124 8.82 -9.75 -10.19
CA LEU A 124 7.45 -9.30 -10.48
C LEU A 124 7.09 -9.53 -11.95
N GLN A 125 5.81 -9.82 -12.16
CA GLN A 125 5.15 -9.92 -13.45
C GLN A 125 3.98 -8.92 -13.51
N SER A 126 3.36 -8.80 -14.66
CA SER A 126 2.16 -7.97 -14.80
C SER A 126 0.97 -8.57 -14.01
N ILE A 127 0.06 -7.70 -13.60
CA ILE A 127 -1.19 -8.12 -12.97
C ILE A 127 -1.97 -9.08 -13.88
N ASP A 128 -1.92 -8.90 -15.19
CA ASP A 128 -2.58 -9.83 -16.14
C ASP A 128 -1.90 -11.22 -16.14
N ALA A 129 -0.59 -11.30 -15.98
CA ALA A 129 0.11 -12.58 -15.83
C ALA A 129 -0.27 -13.27 -14.52
N TYR A 130 -0.29 -12.55 -13.40
CA TYR A 130 -0.77 -13.10 -12.12
C TYR A 130 -2.23 -13.51 -12.19
N LYS A 131 -3.09 -12.71 -12.83
CA LYS A 131 -4.49 -13.06 -13.09
C LYS A 131 -4.62 -14.40 -13.80
N ALA A 132 -3.82 -14.62 -14.86
CA ALA A 132 -3.84 -15.88 -15.61
C ALA A 132 -3.40 -17.07 -14.75
N GLN A 133 -2.40 -16.90 -13.90
CA GLN A 133 -1.90 -17.96 -13.01
C GLN A 133 -2.95 -18.42 -11.98
N ILE A 134 -3.82 -17.54 -11.51
CA ILE A 134 -4.81 -17.86 -10.48
C ILE A 134 -6.24 -18.01 -11.04
N ALA A 135 -6.42 -18.02 -12.36
CA ALA A 135 -7.73 -18.01 -13.01
C ALA A 135 -8.63 -19.18 -12.57
N ASP A 136 -8.09 -20.40 -12.54
CA ASP A 136 -8.84 -21.58 -12.12
C ASP A 136 -9.20 -21.54 -10.63
N SER A 137 -8.25 -21.11 -9.79
CA SER A 137 -8.51 -20.93 -8.36
C SER A 137 -9.55 -19.86 -8.10
N ALA A 138 -9.52 -18.76 -8.85
CA ALA A 138 -10.53 -17.71 -8.77
C ALA A 138 -11.90 -18.23 -9.20
N ALA A 139 -12.00 -19.00 -10.29
CA ALA A 139 -13.24 -19.61 -10.74
C ALA A 139 -13.84 -20.55 -9.67
N MET A 140 -13.01 -21.38 -9.04
CA MET A 140 -13.43 -22.25 -7.94
C MET A 140 -13.86 -21.46 -6.71
N ASN A 141 -13.12 -20.39 -6.36
CA ASN A 141 -13.47 -19.53 -5.25
C ASN A 141 -14.85 -18.88 -5.45
N PHE A 142 -15.12 -18.31 -6.63
CA PHE A 142 -16.39 -17.67 -6.93
C PHE A 142 -17.54 -18.67 -7.12
N LYS A 143 -17.26 -19.94 -7.43
CA LYS A 143 -18.27 -21.00 -7.41
C LYS A 143 -18.70 -21.36 -5.98
N ARG A 144 -17.74 -21.35 -5.05
CA ARG A 144 -18.02 -21.68 -3.63
C ARG A 144 -18.58 -20.48 -2.88
N TRP A 145 -18.02 -19.32 -3.08
CA TRP A 145 -18.42 -18.06 -2.48
C TRP A 145 -18.71 -17.06 -3.57
N SER A 146 -19.96 -17.04 -4.04
CA SER A 146 -20.36 -16.08 -5.08
C SER A 146 -20.14 -14.64 -4.57
N PRO A 147 -19.86 -13.69 -5.48
CA PRO A 147 -19.74 -12.28 -5.10
C PRO A 147 -20.97 -11.85 -4.31
N SER A 148 -20.79 -11.59 -3.03
CA SER A 148 -21.89 -11.31 -2.13
C SER A 148 -22.44 -9.91 -2.35
N SER A 149 -23.75 -9.77 -2.27
CA SER A 149 -24.40 -8.46 -2.15
C SER A 149 -24.21 -7.85 -0.76
N ASN A 150 -23.71 -8.63 0.22
CA ASN A 150 -23.39 -8.12 1.54
C ASN A 150 -22.08 -7.34 1.49
N LYS A 151 -22.19 -6.05 1.35
CA LYS A 151 -21.04 -5.16 1.19
C LYS A 151 -20.21 -5.02 2.46
N GLY A 152 -20.78 -5.23 3.64
CA GLY A 152 -20.06 -5.02 4.89
C GLY A 152 -19.33 -3.68 4.89
N TYR A 153 -18.02 -3.73 5.04
CA TYR A 153 -17.13 -2.58 4.92
C TYR A 153 -16.59 -2.35 3.50
N TYR A 154 -16.83 -3.28 2.55
CA TYR A 154 -16.22 -3.29 1.24
C TYR A 154 -17.11 -2.60 0.21
N LYS A 155 -16.57 -1.58 -0.46
CA LYS A 155 -17.25 -0.83 -1.51
C LYS A 155 -17.47 -1.69 -2.76
N GLU A 156 -16.47 -2.47 -3.12
CA GLU A 156 -16.44 -3.25 -4.36
C GLU A 156 -16.94 -4.70 -4.16
N ALA A 157 -17.57 -4.97 -3.02
CA ALA A 157 -18.22 -6.25 -2.79
C ALA A 157 -19.27 -6.50 -3.88
N GLY A 158 -19.22 -7.69 -4.48
CA GLY A 158 -20.05 -8.07 -5.61
C GLY A 158 -19.37 -7.95 -6.97
N TYR A 159 -18.14 -7.43 -7.05
CA TYR A 159 -17.37 -7.48 -8.26
C TYR A 159 -17.02 -8.92 -8.66
N THR A 160 -17.07 -9.19 -9.96
CA THR A 160 -16.45 -10.41 -10.52
C THR A 160 -14.93 -10.29 -10.42
N PHE A 161 -14.23 -11.42 -10.56
CA PHE A 161 -12.77 -11.44 -10.59
C PHE A 161 -12.19 -10.45 -11.62
N ASP A 162 -12.76 -10.44 -12.83
CA ASP A 162 -12.32 -9.54 -13.90
C ASP A 162 -12.56 -8.07 -13.57
N GLN A 163 -13.69 -7.75 -12.94
CA GLN A 163 -14.00 -6.39 -12.51
C GLN A 163 -13.03 -5.93 -11.40
N GLY A 164 -12.72 -6.78 -10.44
CA GLY A 164 -11.75 -6.48 -9.39
C GLY A 164 -10.34 -6.23 -9.94
N VAL A 165 -9.87 -7.08 -10.85
CA VAL A 165 -8.57 -6.89 -11.52
C VAL A 165 -8.54 -5.58 -12.33
N LYS A 166 -9.58 -5.30 -13.09
CA LYS A 166 -9.68 -4.03 -13.83
C LYS A 166 -9.67 -2.83 -12.91
N TYR A 167 -10.38 -2.92 -11.79
CA TYR A 167 -10.41 -1.86 -10.79
C TYR A 167 -9.01 -1.59 -10.21
N LEU A 168 -8.28 -2.63 -9.79
CA LEU A 168 -6.93 -2.52 -9.27
C LEU A 168 -5.97 -1.88 -10.29
N LYS A 169 -6.01 -2.33 -11.55
CA LYS A 169 -5.18 -1.74 -12.61
C LYS A 169 -5.49 -0.25 -12.81
N ASN A 170 -6.76 0.12 -12.85
CA ASN A 170 -7.17 1.51 -12.97
C ASN A 170 -6.76 2.37 -11.77
N TRP A 171 -6.68 1.79 -10.59
CA TRP A 171 -6.17 2.46 -9.39
C TRP A 171 -4.68 2.76 -9.50
N LEU A 172 -3.90 1.77 -9.87
CA LEU A 172 -2.44 1.88 -9.94
C LEU A 172 -1.94 2.74 -11.12
N ASP A 173 -2.77 2.94 -12.15
CA ASP A 173 -2.45 3.77 -13.33
C ASP A 173 -2.72 5.28 -13.11
N LYS A 174 -3.20 5.68 -11.96
CA LYS A 174 -3.55 7.08 -11.62
C LYS A 174 -2.57 7.74 -10.68
#